data_467e4f6ec0d5f058e95c2a163b30f990
#
_entry.id   467e4f6ec0d5f058e95c2a163b30f990
#
_cell.length_a   1.000
_cell.length_b   1.000
_cell.length_c   1.000
_cell.angle_alpha   90.00
_cell.angle_beta   90.00
_cell.angle_gamma   90.00
#
_symmetry.space_group_name_H-M   'P 1'
#
loop_
_entity.id
_entity.type
_entity.pdbx_description
1 polymer ?
#
loop_
_entity_poly.entity_id
_entity_poly.type
_entity_poly.pdbx_seq_one_letter_code
_entity_poly.pdbx_strand_id
1 'polypeptide(L)'
;KDLAEMIPQEYRDFRADVLDKYEIESDGLREQTQDYSNWGANMKEDGATEMLQIGFEHGVKLYANALGVPPKWMLDLCKKNNVPVAALVGKKEHAVKQVEAGVDILVVSGTEGGGHCGSVSTMVLVPEVHRAIQPIKDVPILAAGGICTGEQMAGAMAMGASGAWCA
;
A
#
# COMPACT_ATOMS: atom_id res chain seq x y z
N LYS A 1 -1.06 -1.72 -24.30
CA LYS A 1 0.38 -1.60 -24.63
C LYS A 1 1.14 -2.50 -23.68
N ASP A 2 1.95 -3.39 -24.23
CA ASP A 2 2.82 -4.25 -23.42
C ASP A 2 3.85 -3.35 -22.72
N LEU A 3 3.85 -3.35 -21.39
CA LEU A 3 4.79 -2.57 -20.60
C LEU A 3 6.25 -2.96 -20.89
N ALA A 4 6.49 -4.20 -21.28
CA ALA A 4 7.80 -4.68 -21.69
C ALA A 4 8.34 -3.97 -22.94
N GLU A 5 7.47 -3.57 -23.87
CA GLU A 5 7.86 -2.81 -25.07
C GLU A 5 8.25 -1.36 -24.77
N MET A 6 7.83 -0.84 -23.60
CA MET A 6 8.13 0.53 -23.18
C MET A 6 9.51 0.68 -22.54
N ILE A 7 10.20 -0.42 -22.25
CA ILE A 7 11.55 -0.39 -21.68
C ILE A 7 12.54 0.07 -22.77
N PRO A 8 13.27 1.19 -22.57
CA PRO A 8 14.28 1.63 -23.53
C PRO A 8 15.34 0.57 -23.83
N GLN A 9 15.85 0.57 -25.06
CA GLN A 9 16.82 -0.44 -25.48
C GLN A 9 18.09 -0.45 -24.62
N GLU A 10 18.59 0.71 -24.20
CA GLU A 10 19.77 0.83 -23.32
C GLU A 10 19.67 -0.01 -22.05
N TYR A 11 18.49 -0.12 -21.43
CA TYR A 11 18.29 -0.96 -20.23
C TYR A 11 18.24 -2.45 -20.56
N ARG A 12 17.78 -2.80 -21.76
CA ARG A 12 17.80 -4.19 -22.23
C ARG A 12 19.23 -4.63 -22.49
N ASP A 13 20.02 -3.76 -23.13
CA ASP A 13 21.43 -4.01 -23.41
C ASP A 13 22.23 -4.12 -22.10
N PHE A 14 22.05 -3.18 -21.17
CA PHE A 14 22.65 -3.24 -19.83
C PHE A 14 22.33 -4.55 -19.10
N ARG A 15 21.07 -4.99 -19.16
CA ARG A 15 20.68 -6.29 -18.58
C ARG A 15 21.41 -7.44 -19.24
N ALA A 16 21.52 -7.45 -20.57
CA ALA A 16 22.23 -8.49 -21.29
C ALA A 16 23.72 -8.53 -20.90
N ASP A 17 24.37 -7.36 -20.83
CA ASP A 17 25.77 -7.25 -20.41
C ASP A 17 26.00 -7.76 -18.99
N VAL A 18 25.05 -7.49 -18.06
CA VAL A 18 25.15 -7.98 -16.67
C VAL A 18 25.01 -9.50 -16.63
N LEU A 19 24.05 -10.08 -17.36
CA LEU A 19 23.85 -11.53 -17.40
C LEU A 19 25.09 -12.24 -17.99
N ASP A 20 25.63 -11.71 -19.09
CA ASP A 20 26.84 -12.21 -19.72
C ASP A 20 28.06 -12.14 -18.78
N LYS A 21 28.25 -10.99 -18.12
CA LYS A 21 29.35 -10.76 -17.18
C LYS A 21 29.38 -11.77 -16.03
N TYR A 22 28.20 -12.20 -15.58
CA TYR A 22 28.09 -13.13 -14.46
C TYR A 22 27.75 -14.57 -14.90
N GLU A 23 27.88 -14.86 -16.20
CA GLU A 23 27.65 -16.19 -16.78
C GLU A 23 26.26 -16.77 -16.40
N ILE A 24 25.24 -15.90 -16.34
CA ILE A 24 23.87 -16.30 -16.00
C ILE A 24 23.13 -16.66 -17.31
N GLU A 25 22.80 -17.93 -17.48
CA GLU A 25 22.01 -18.39 -18.62
C GLU A 25 20.60 -17.74 -18.60
N SER A 26 20.29 -16.97 -19.64
CA SER A 26 18.99 -16.30 -19.76
C SER A 26 17.95 -17.16 -20.50
N ASP A 27 18.38 -18.26 -21.14
CA ASP A 27 17.50 -19.19 -21.83
C ASP A 27 16.65 -19.96 -20.81
N GLY A 28 15.38 -19.76 -20.79
CA GLY A 28 14.45 -20.32 -19.82
C GLY A 28 13.93 -19.32 -18.77
N LEU A 29 14.65 -18.20 -18.51
CA LEU A 29 14.08 -17.13 -17.67
C LEU A 29 12.85 -16.47 -18.30
N ARG A 30 12.73 -16.50 -19.64
CA ARG A 30 11.53 -16.03 -20.37
C ARG A 30 10.34 -16.97 -20.21
N GLU A 31 10.56 -18.28 -20.17
CA GLU A 31 9.50 -19.27 -19.95
C GLU A 31 9.02 -19.24 -18.49
N GLN A 32 9.93 -19.10 -17.54
CA GLN A 32 9.59 -18.89 -16.14
C GLN A 32 8.89 -17.54 -15.90
N THR A 33 9.27 -16.47 -16.63
CA THR A 33 8.58 -15.17 -16.53
C THR A 33 7.22 -15.13 -17.22
N GLN A 34 6.88 -16.08 -18.08
CA GLN A 34 5.49 -16.23 -18.56
C GLN A 34 4.54 -16.69 -17.44
N ASP A 35 5.03 -17.43 -16.47
CA ASP A 35 4.25 -17.75 -15.26
C ASP A 35 4.04 -16.52 -14.35
N TYR A 36 4.93 -15.52 -14.40
CA TYR A 36 4.73 -14.21 -13.78
C TYR A 36 3.65 -13.34 -14.48
N SER A 37 3.17 -13.72 -15.66
CA SER A 37 2.02 -13.06 -16.30
C SER A 37 0.75 -13.23 -15.44
N ASN A 38 0.68 -14.27 -14.64
CA ASN A 38 -0.36 -14.48 -13.62
C ASN A 38 -0.16 -13.62 -12.35
N TRP A 39 1.02 -13.03 -12.14
CA TRP A 39 1.26 -12.18 -10.97
C TRP A 39 0.36 -10.94 -10.96
N GLY A 40 0.04 -10.40 -12.13
CA GLY A 40 -0.94 -9.33 -12.29
C GLY A 40 -2.41 -9.79 -12.18
N ALA A 41 -2.68 -11.09 -12.24
CA ALA A 41 -4.05 -11.60 -12.11
C ALA A 41 -4.61 -11.39 -10.71
N ASN A 42 -3.78 -11.52 -9.68
CA ASN A 42 -4.16 -11.28 -8.28
C ASN A 42 -4.45 -9.80 -7.97
N MET A 43 -4.04 -8.88 -8.85
CA MET A 43 -4.35 -7.46 -8.76
C MET A 43 -5.60 -7.07 -9.53
N LYS A 44 -6.18 -7.97 -10.33
CA LYS A 44 -7.47 -7.78 -10.99
C LYS A 44 -8.61 -8.15 -10.04
N GLU A 45 -9.80 -7.63 -10.31
CA GLU A 45 -10.99 -7.82 -9.47
C GLU A 45 -11.26 -9.29 -9.15
N ASP A 46 -11.21 -10.17 -10.14
CA ASP A 46 -11.49 -11.59 -9.95
C ASP A 46 -10.52 -12.26 -8.97
N GLY A 47 -9.20 -12.16 -9.24
CA GLY A 47 -8.19 -12.78 -8.38
C GLY A 47 -8.12 -12.16 -6.99
N ALA A 48 -8.26 -10.83 -6.87
CA ALA A 48 -8.28 -10.15 -5.59
C ALA A 48 -9.55 -10.50 -4.79
N THR A 49 -10.68 -10.73 -5.45
CA THR A 49 -11.92 -11.15 -4.80
C THR A 49 -11.77 -12.53 -4.16
N GLU A 50 -11.15 -13.49 -4.85
CA GLU A 50 -10.86 -14.82 -4.31
C GLU A 50 -9.96 -14.74 -3.06
N MET A 51 -8.92 -13.92 -3.10
CA MET A 51 -8.03 -13.71 -1.95
C MET A 51 -8.76 -13.10 -0.75
N LEU A 52 -9.62 -12.11 -0.99
CA LEU A 52 -10.45 -11.52 0.06
C LEU A 52 -11.41 -12.55 0.65
N GLN A 53 -12.00 -13.40 -0.19
CA GLN A 53 -12.92 -14.45 0.26
C GLN A 53 -12.24 -15.44 1.21
N ILE A 54 -11.04 -15.90 0.86
CA ILE A 54 -10.22 -16.76 1.73
C ILE A 54 -9.98 -16.07 3.09
N GLY A 55 -9.64 -14.80 3.09
CA GLY A 55 -9.44 -14.04 4.33
C GLY A 55 -10.72 -13.95 5.18
N PHE A 56 -11.90 -13.75 4.57
CA PHE A 56 -13.16 -13.76 5.32
C PHE A 56 -13.44 -15.12 5.94
N GLU A 57 -13.21 -16.23 5.23
CA GLU A 57 -13.36 -17.58 5.71
C GLU A 57 -12.44 -17.89 6.90
N HIS A 58 -11.25 -17.28 6.92
CA HIS A 58 -10.29 -17.38 8.03
C HIS A 58 -10.47 -16.31 9.11
N GLY A 59 -11.55 -15.54 9.06
CA GLY A 59 -11.93 -14.59 10.10
C GLY A 59 -11.02 -13.36 10.20
N VAL A 60 -10.47 -12.88 9.09
CA VAL A 60 -9.69 -11.63 9.04
C VAL A 60 -10.49 -10.47 9.64
N LYS A 61 -9.82 -9.57 10.38
CA LYS A 61 -10.46 -8.46 11.11
C LYS A 61 -10.21 -7.09 10.48
N LEU A 62 -9.27 -7.00 9.55
CA LEU A 62 -8.90 -5.77 8.86
C LEU A 62 -8.23 -6.11 7.53
N TYR A 63 -8.60 -5.42 6.47
CA TYR A 63 -7.82 -5.38 5.24
C TYR A 63 -7.10 -4.04 5.12
N ALA A 64 -5.83 -4.07 4.72
CA ALA A 64 -5.04 -2.88 4.45
C ALA A 64 -4.69 -2.79 2.97
N ASN A 65 -5.08 -1.69 2.34
CA ASN A 65 -4.75 -1.39 0.96
C ASN A 65 -3.52 -0.48 0.90
N ALA A 66 -2.47 -0.93 0.21
CA ALA A 66 -1.20 -0.22 0.14
C ALA A 66 -1.08 0.74 -1.05
N LEU A 67 -1.83 0.54 -2.12
CA LEU A 67 -1.68 1.27 -3.39
C LEU A 67 -2.97 1.93 -3.85
N GLY A 68 -2.94 3.26 -3.90
CA GLY A 68 -4.05 4.05 -4.41
C GLY A 68 -5.32 3.94 -3.57
N VAL A 69 -6.44 4.41 -4.12
CA VAL A 69 -7.75 4.30 -3.47
C VAL A 69 -8.28 2.88 -3.67
N PRO A 70 -8.75 2.19 -2.61
CA PRO A 70 -9.39 0.89 -2.75
C PRO A 70 -10.54 0.96 -3.74
N PRO A 71 -10.67 0.02 -4.67
CA PRO A 71 -11.77 0.02 -5.61
C PRO A 71 -13.11 -0.17 -4.89
N LYS A 72 -14.16 0.41 -5.44
CA LYS A 72 -15.48 0.40 -4.80
C LYS A 72 -15.99 -1.02 -4.50
N TRP A 73 -15.76 -1.98 -5.39
CA TRP A 73 -16.14 -3.38 -5.18
C TRP A 73 -15.50 -3.99 -3.93
N MET A 74 -14.22 -3.64 -3.64
CA MET A 74 -13.52 -4.10 -2.44
C MET A 74 -14.16 -3.51 -1.18
N LEU A 75 -14.42 -2.20 -1.16
CA LEU A 75 -15.07 -1.53 -0.04
C LEU A 75 -16.47 -2.11 0.23
N ASP A 76 -17.27 -2.31 -0.82
CA ASP A 76 -18.61 -2.90 -0.71
C ASP A 76 -18.56 -4.33 -0.18
N LEU A 77 -17.61 -5.15 -0.66
CA LEU A 77 -17.43 -6.53 -0.23
C LEU A 77 -16.98 -6.62 1.24
N CYS A 78 -16.02 -5.79 1.64
CA CYS A 78 -15.56 -5.72 3.03
C CYS A 78 -16.67 -5.25 3.96
N LYS A 79 -17.44 -4.23 3.57
CA LYS A 79 -18.60 -3.75 4.32
C LYS A 79 -19.67 -4.83 4.50
N LYS A 80 -19.96 -5.60 3.44
CA LYS A 80 -20.92 -6.74 3.50
C LYS A 80 -20.49 -7.80 4.53
N ASN A 81 -19.19 -7.99 4.71
CA ASN A 81 -18.63 -8.98 5.65
C ASN A 81 -18.28 -8.36 7.02
N ASN A 82 -18.62 -7.08 7.27
CA ASN A 82 -18.29 -6.37 8.51
C ASN A 82 -16.78 -6.35 8.81
N VAL A 83 -15.94 -6.26 7.78
CA VAL A 83 -14.49 -6.15 7.91
C VAL A 83 -14.08 -4.74 7.47
N PRO A 84 -13.47 -3.93 8.35
CA PRO A 84 -13.02 -2.60 8.00
C PRO A 84 -11.86 -2.63 7.02
N VAL A 85 -11.70 -1.52 6.27
CA VAL A 85 -10.62 -1.32 5.31
C VAL A 85 -9.73 -0.17 5.78
N ALA A 86 -8.43 -0.46 5.93
CA ALA A 86 -7.40 0.56 6.11
C ALA A 86 -6.75 0.92 4.78
N ALA A 87 -6.24 2.13 4.66
CA ALA A 87 -5.46 2.56 3.50
C ALA A 87 -4.19 3.29 3.91
N LEU A 88 -3.08 2.96 3.24
CA LEU A 88 -1.80 3.62 3.45
C LEU A 88 -1.77 4.95 2.71
N VAL A 89 -1.29 5.98 3.39
CA VAL A 89 -1.17 7.33 2.84
C VAL A 89 0.17 7.96 3.21
N GLY A 90 0.82 8.59 2.24
CA GLY A 90 2.07 9.33 2.40
C GLY A 90 1.93 10.83 2.12
N LYS A 91 0.70 11.32 1.89
CA LYS A 91 0.37 12.75 1.66
C LYS A 91 -1.06 13.03 2.13
N LYS A 92 -1.33 14.28 2.56
CA LYS A 92 -2.68 14.67 2.99
C LYS A 92 -3.75 14.57 1.89
N GLU A 93 -3.39 14.88 0.65
CA GLU A 93 -4.31 14.79 -0.48
C GLU A 93 -4.74 13.34 -0.75
N HIS A 94 -3.87 12.37 -0.47
CA HIS A 94 -4.22 10.96 -0.52
C HIS A 94 -5.20 10.60 0.62
N ALA A 95 -4.94 11.10 1.84
CA ALA A 95 -5.80 10.85 2.99
C ALA A 95 -7.24 11.36 2.75
N VAL A 96 -7.39 12.57 2.23
CA VAL A 96 -8.69 13.14 1.85
C VAL A 96 -9.44 12.24 0.88
N LYS A 97 -8.78 11.82 -0.22
CA LYS A 97 -9.38 10.91 -1.21
C LYS A 97 -9.80 9.56 -0.62
N GLN A 98 -9.00 9.02 0.29
CA GLN A 98 -9.31 7.75 0.97
C GLN A 98 -10.57 7.87 1.84
N VAL A 99 -10.65 8.94 2.63
CA VAL A 99 -11.80 9.20 3.51
C VAL A 99 -13.08 9.44 2.69
N GLU A 100 -13.00 10.23 1.61
CA GLU A 100 -14.10 10.46 0.68
C GLU A 100 -14.58 9.16 -0.01
N ALA A 101 -13.66 8.24 -0.30
CA ALA A 101 -13.98 6.93 -0.87
C ALA A 101 -14.66 5.98 0.14
N GLY A 102 -14.59 6.27 1.44
CA GLY A 102 -15.23 5.48 2.48
C GLY A 102 -14.31 4.51 3.21
N VAL A 103 -13.00 4.73 3.19
CA VAL A 103 -12.03 3.98 4.00
C VAL A 103 -12.30 4.21 5.49
N ASP A 104 -12.13 3.16 6.30
CA ASP A 104 -12.46 3.18 7.72
C ASP A 104 -11.27 3.59 8.62
N ILE A 105 -10.04 3.34 8.17
CA ILE A 105 -8.81 3.61 8.94
C ILE A 105 -7.74 4.14 7.99
N LEU A 106 -6.97 5.14 8.41
CA LEU A 106 -5.79 5.60 7.68
C LEU A 106 -4.51 5.09 8.34
N VAL A 107 -3.59 4.53 7.55
CA VAL A 107 -2.21 4.26 7.97
C VAL A 107 -1.34 5.35 7.37
N VAL A 108 -0.95 6.31 8.21
CA VAL A 108 -0.20 7.50 7.79
C VAL A 108 1.29 7.22 7.96
N SER A 109 1.99 7.05 6.85
CA SER A 109 3.40 6.67 6.82
C SER A 109 4.26 7.77 6.21
N GLY A 110 5.18 8.30 7.00
CA GLY A 110 6.16 9.30 6.58
C GLY A 110 7.40 8.68 5.91
N THR A 111 8.39 9.53 5.64
CA THR A 111 9.67 9.17 5.00
C THR A 111 10.49 8.14 5.78
N GLU A 112 10.26 8.00 7.06
CA GLU A 112 10.94 7.05 7.94
C GLU A 112 10.43 5.62 7.76
N GLY A 113 9.40 5.43 6.95
CA GLY A 113 8.92 4.12 6.52
C GLY A 113 9.87 3.43 5.56
N GLY A 114 9.75 2.12 5.43
CA GLY A 114 10.47 1.33 4.41
C GLY A 114 9.72 1.30 3.08
N GLY A 115 10.44 0.99 1.99
CA GLY A 115 9.88 0.82 0.66
C GLY A 115 9.46 2.13 -0.01
N HIS A 116 8.32 2.13 -0.66
CA HIS A 116 7.76 3.30 -1.35
C HIS A 116 7.10 4.25 -0.34
N CYS A 117 7.80 5.27 0.09
CA CYS A 117 7.30 6.29 1.00
C CYS A 117 7.18 7.67 0.33
N GLY A 118 6.42 8.56 0.97
CA GLY A 118 6.31 9.96 0.55
C GLY A 118 7.57 10.77 0.92
N SER A 119 7.51 12.08 0.71
CA SER A 119 8.61 13.03 1.00
C SER A 119 8.42 13.80 2.31
N VAL A 120 7.38 13.51 3.06
CA VAL A 120 7.04 14.21 4.31
C VAL A 120 7.33 13.30 5.50
N SER A 121 8.00 13.82 6.55
CA SER A 121 8.29 13.05 7.75
C SER A 121 7.02 12.69 8.54
N THR A 122 7.04 11.60 9.26
CA THR A 122 5.89 11.11 10.06
C THR A 122 5.39 12.17 11.05
N MET A 123 6.31 12.86 11.71
CA MET A 123 5.98 13.91 12.69
C MET A 123 5.27 15.12 12.07
N VAL A 124 5.49 15.42 10.79
CA VAL A 124 4.80 16.49 10.07
C VAL A 124 3.51 15.98 9.44
N LEU A 125 3.55 14.78 8.86
CA LEU A 125 2.44 14.22 8.10
C LEU A 125 1.23 13.87 8.97
N VAL A 126 1.44 13.30 10.14
CA VAL A 126 0.33 12.88 11.05
C VAL A 126 -0.58 14.05 11.42
N PRO A 127 -0.08 15.16 11.98
CA PRO A 127 -0.94 16.29 12.33
C PRO A 127 -1.51 17.02 11.10
N GLU A 128 -0.82 16.98 9.95
CA GLU A 128 -1.32 17.55 8.70
C GLU A 128 -2.53 16.75 8.19
N VAL A 129 -2.43 15.43 8.16
CA VAL A 129 -3.52 14.52 7.77
C VAL A 129 -4.68 14.64 8.74
N HIS A 130 -4.43 14.59 10.05
CA HIS A 130 -5.48 14.71 11.08
C HIS A 130 -6.34 15.95 10.84
N ARG A 131 -5.72 17.12 10.69
CA ARG A 131 -6.46 18.38 10.44
C ARG A 131 -7.19 18.39 9.10
N ALA A 132 -6.62 17.75 8.06
CA ALA A 132 -7.22 17.74 6.73
C ALA A 132 -8.47 16.89 6.64
N ILE A 133 -8.57 15.79 7.41
CA ILE A 133 -9.71 14.88 7.35
C ILE A 133 -10.84 15.25 8.32
N GLN A 134 -10.55 15.94 9.43
CA GLN A 134 -11.53 16.33 10.43
C GLN A 134 -12.82 16.96 9.85
N PRO A 135 -12.75 17.88 8.87
CA PRO A 135 -13.96 18.48 8.30
C PRO A 135 -14.80 17.52 7.45
N ILE A 136 -14.25 16.37 7.05
CA ILE A 136 -14.88 15.40 6.15
C ILE A 136 -15.50 14.28 6.99
N LYS A 137 -14.66 13.56 7.71
CA LYS A 137 -15.06 12.46 8.58
C LYS A 137 -13.90 12.15 9.54
N ASP A 138 -14.21 12.02 10.81
CA ASP A 138 -13.26 11.56 11.81
C ASP A 138 -13.07 10.04 11.66
N VAL A 139 -11.92 9.64 11.11
CA VAL A 139 -11.50 8.24 10.99
C VAL A 139 -10.23 8.01 11.78
N PRO A 140 -10.04 6.84 12.43
CA PRO A 140 -8.83 6.52 13.14
C PRO A 140 -7.59 6.62 12.26
N ILE A 141 -6.51 7.20 12.81
CA ILE A 141 -5.20 7.28 12.20
C ILE A 141 -4.24 6.36 12.95
N LEU A 142 -3.60 5.44 12.22
CA LEU A 142 -2.45 4.70 12.69
C LEU A 142 -1.19 5.36 12.13
N ALA A 143 -0.35 5.91 12.99
CA ALA A 143 0.93 6.49 12.58
C ALA A 143 1.93 5.37 12.28
N ALA A 144 2.59 5.46 11.14
CA ALA A 144 3.57 4.48 10.66
C ALA A 144 4.84 5.18 10.18
N GLY A 145 5.92 4.41 10.08
CA GLY A 145 7.23 4.92 9.67
C GLY A 145 8.09 5.34 10.85
N GLY A 146 9.08 4.51 11.17
CA GLY A 146 10.08 4.75 12.20
C GLY A 146 9.60 4.72 13.63
N ILE A 147 8.41 4.19 13.93
CA ILE A 147 7.87 4.11 15.30
C ILE A 147 8.28 2.76 15.90
N CYS A 148 9.22 2.80 16.82
CA CYS A 148 9.78 1.62 17.50
C CYS A 148 9.76 1.74 19.05
N THR A 149 9.42 2.90 19.61
CA THR A 149 9.41 3.11 21.07
C THR A 149 8.06 3.63 21.55
N GLY A 150 7.78 3.45 22.85
CA GLY A 150 6.57 3.96 23.47
C GLY A 150 6.47 5.48 23.45
N GLU A 151 7.61 6.18 23.56
CA GLU A 151 7.68 7.64 23.50
C GLU A 151 7.28 8.16 22.10
N GLN A 152 7.73 7.47 21.04
CA GLN A 152 7.35 7.80 19.66
C GLN A 152 5.85 7.57 19.46
N MET A 153 5.30 6.47 19.98
CA MET A 153 3.87 6.20 19.93
C MET A 153 3.08 7.28 20.68
N ALA A 154 3.50 7.63 21.90
CA ALA A 154 2.87 8.69 22.68
C ALA A 154 2.93 10.05 21.96
N GLY A 155 4.06 10.38 21.33
CA GLY A 155 4.22 11.55 20.48
C GLY A 155 3.27 11.56 19.29
N ALA A 156 3.14 10.44 18.59
CA ALA A 156 2.21 10.29 17.46
C ALA A 156 0.75 10.48 17.91
N MET A 157 0.36 9.91 19.03
CA MET A 157 -0.98 10.05 19.59
C MET A 157 -1.26 11.52 20.01
N ALA A 158 -0.28 12.21 20.60
CA ALA A 158 -0.40 13.63 20.91
C ALA A 158 -0.58 14.52 19.67
N MET A 159 -0.12 14.06 18.51
CA MET A 159 -0.29 14.73 17.21
C MET A 159 -1.60 14.39 16.49
N GLY A 160 -2.46 13.56 17.08
CA GLY A 160 -3.76 13.20 16.54
C GLY A 160 -3.90 11.79 15.97
N ALA A 161 -2.88 10.93 16.12
CA ALA A 161 -3.01 9.53 15.81
C ALA A 161 -3.84 8.80 16.89
N SER A 162 -4.60 7.79 16.47
CA SER A 162 -5.35 6.90 17.38
C SER A 162 -4.48 5.74 17.90
N GLY A 163 -3.34 5.52 17.27
CA GLY A 163 -2.38 4.47 17.59
C GLY A 163 -1.20 4.46 16.63
N ALA A 164 -0.41 3.40 16.69
CA ALA A 164 0.74 3.21 15.81
C ALA A 164 0.66 1.88 15.05
N TRP A 165 1.22 1.88 13.84
CA TRP A 165 1.50 0.68 13.06
C TRP A 165 3.01 0.44 13.12
N CYS A 166 3.42 -0.49 13.95
CA CYS A 166 4.82 -0.87 14.14
C CYS A 166 5.15 -2.10 13.28
N ALA A 167 6.35 -2.10 12.68
CA ALA A 167 6.87 -3.20 11.87
C ALA A 167 8.27 -3.63 12.35
#